data_f95605f6d5b312aa71f520b5df2a9841
#
_entry.id   f95605f6d5b312aa71f520b5df2a9841
#
_cell.length_a   1.000
_cell.length_b   1.000
_cell.length_c   1.000
_cell.angle_alpha   90.00
_cell.angle_beta   90.00
_cell.angle_gamma   90.00
#
_symmetry.space_group_name_H-M   'P 1'
#
loop_
_entity.id
_entity.type
_entity.pdbx_description
1 polymer ?
#
loop_
_entity_poly.entity_id
_entity_poly.type
_entity_poly.pdbx_seq_one_letter_code
_entity_poly.pdbx_strand_id
1 'polypeptide(L)'
;MADGHKNAQRHQSGITSVTTNRTKPHTAATRLYTFILFSFIALIAAFPLRLSAQDAHITVDGKPMLILGGELSNSAATCTDDINRVMPEMKRLGLNTVLVPAQWDLIEPKEGKFDFSLIGRTIDKARENDLKVVFLWFGAWKNSMSCYAPLWFKEDTKRFPRALTSTGKPLEIASAFSRNVLESDNRAFSRLIDYIAEKDKDSATVIMIQVENEIGMLEDARDHSPEANKLFSAEVPQDLKNYLGKNAEGLHPAMLKKLTGSDTYNAESRKRLQEKLDKGGTWDTMFGNDIYTDEIFMAYYYAKYVEQLAKTARKAHNIPLYVNAALNSRGRKPGEYPSAGPLAHLIDVWHCAAPSIDLLAPDIYDTGFKDWAAQYHLHNNPLFIPESRCCENSGVRAMYVFGEHKAIGFCPFAIDQSAPADKASVSGSYALLSQLEPLLLGNGQRQAPATTGSKACLDRSGRKLQTWGLLFDKTDNERIITDDGLTITCRHFFTLPWDARANADTWPEGGGIIIKLAKNDYLIAGNGIVVTFQTSTEKAQEEQRTLGEDGFATAGSNGQSGKKAATRFKGKRIGIGYVDQVSIDKDGNIRYIRRDNGDQSHQGRHARISVGENKILHVKLYEY
;
A
#
# COMPACT_ATOMS: atom_id res chain seq x y z
N MET A 1 -52.65 1.80 -29.14
CA MET A 1 -53.61 2.92 -28.99
C MET A 1 -52.75 4.08 -28.52
N ALA A 2 -52.26 4.83 -29.44
CA ALA A 2 -52.79 6.05 -30.04
C ALA A 2 -52.56 7.20 -29.07
N ASP A 3 -51.72 8.02 -29.38
CA ASP A 3 -51.61 9.28 -30.14
C ASP A 3 -51.53 10.45 -29.14
N GLY A 4 -50.77 11.49 -29.28
CA GLY A 4 -50.14 12.12 -30.39
C GLY A 4 -49.95 13.63 -30.14
N HIS A 5 -49.05 14.19 -30.87
CA HIS A 5 -48.96 15.57 -31.39
C HIS A 5 -48.58 16.77 -30.48
N LYS A 6 -47.40 17.28 -30.79
CA LYS A 6 -47.04 18.54 -31.57
C LYS A 6 -47.51 19.88 -30.98
N ASN A 7 -46.62 20.83 -30.79
CA ASN A 7 -46.35 21.90 -31.76
C ASN A 7 -45.23 22.86 -31.32
N ALA A 8 -44.48 23.24 -32.32
CA ALA A 8 -43.46 24.31 -32.30
C ALA A 8 -44.08 25.70 -32.48
N GLN A 9 -43.42 26.73 -32.04
CA GLN A 9 -43.39 27.99 -32.79
C GLN A 9 -42.17 28.86 -32.45
N ARG A 10 -41.55 29.29 -33.53
CA ARG A 10 -40.51 30.32 -33.66
C ARG A 10 -41.06 31.72 -33.29
N HIS A 11 -40.16 32.62 -32.85
CA HIS A 11 -40.12 33.96 -33.46
C HIS A 11 -38.72 34.59 -33.38
N GLN A 12 -38.42 35.24 -34.50
CA GLN A 12 -37.19 35.93 -34.89
C GLN A 12 -37.12 37.36 -34.37
N SER A 13 -35.90 37.84 -34.46
CA SER A 13 -35.44 39.17 -34.95
C SER A 13 -35.14 40.28 -33.97
N GLY A 14 -34.02 40.91 -34.25
CA GLY A 14 -33.66 42.26 -33.79
C GLY A 14 -32.15 42.55 -33.86
N ILE A 15 -31.70 42.90 -35.07
CA ILE A 15 -30.35 43.45 -35.33
C ILE A 15 -30.40 44.96 -34.98
N THR A 16 -29.36 45.44 -34.29
CA THR A 16 -28.87 46.82 -34.52
C THR A 16 -27.38 46.97 -34.23
N SER A 17 -26.66 47.34 -35.26
CA SER A 17 -25.26 47.76 -35.33
C SER A 17 -25.10 49.19 -34.85
N VAL A 18 -24.02 49.50 -34.11
CA VAL A 18 -23.40 50.84 -34.16
C VAL A 18 -21.88 50.68 -34.03
N THR A 19 -21.20 51.39 -34.94
CA THR A 19 -19.79 51.46 -35.26
C THR A 19 -18.99 52.41 -34.36
N THR A 20 -17.67 52.10 -34.29
CA THR A 20 -16.49 52.98 -34.19
C THR A 20 -16.13 53.67 -32.88
N ASN A 21 -14.96 53.41 -32.30
CA ASN A 21 -13.76 54.20 -32.53
C ASN A 21 -12.49 53.61 -31.90
N ARG A 22 -11.39 53.74 -32.65
CA ARG A 22 -10.01 53.42 -32.28
C ARG A 22 -9.46 54.38 -31.24
N THR A 23 -8.78 53.87 -30.23
CA THR A 23 -7.53 54.48 -29.72
C THR A 23 -6.68 53.39 -29.03
N LYS A 24 -5.43 53.24 -29.47
CA LYS A 24 -4.37 52.51 -28.76
C LYS A 24 -3.93 53.35 -27.55
N PRO A 25 -3.52 52.73 -26.45
CA PRO A 25 -2.12 52.89 -26.11
C PRO A 25 -1.38 51.56 -25.78
N HIS A 26 -0.10 51.62 -26.05
CA HIS A 26 0.92 50.62 -25.75
C HIS A 26 1.25 50.52 -24.26
N THR A 27 1.85 49.33 -23.88
CA THR A 27 2.71 49.12 -22.71
C THR A 27 2.07 48.92 -21.33
N ALA A 28 1.62 47.69 -21.06
CA ALA A 28 1.55 47.14 -19.70
C ALA A 28 1.62 45.60 -19.63
N ALA A 29 1.66 44.89 -20.78
CA ALA A 29 1.54 43.41 -20.76
C ALA A 29 2.88 42.69 -20.60
N THR A 30 4.04 43.35 -20.75
CA THR A 30 5.35 42.68 -20.76
C THR A 30 6.00 42.56 -19.36
N ARG A 31 5.48 43.25 -18.33
CA ARG A 31 6.00 43.15 -16.96
C ARG A 31 5.26 42.14 -16.07
N LEU A 32 4.07 41.70 -16.47
CA LEU A 32 3.28 40.74 -15.68
C LEU A 32 3.69 39.27 -15.93
N TYR A 33 4.20 38.96 -17.13
CA TYR A 33 4.65 37.58 -17.46
C TYR A 33 5.99 37.20 -16.82
N THR A 34 6.86 38.16 -16.54
CA THR A 34 8.16 37.90 -15.89
C THR A 34 8.01 37.66 -14.38
N PHE A 35 6.99 38.27 -13.73
CA PHE A 35 6.73 38.04 -12.31
C PHE A 35 6.00 36.70 -12.05
N ILE A 36 5.15 36.25 -12.95
CA ILE A 36 4.45 34.96 -12.84
C ILE A 36 5.40 33.78 -13.09
N LEU A 37 6.39 33.92 -13.98
CA LEU A 37 7.40 32.88 -14.24
C LEU A 37 8.40 32.71 -13.07
N PHE A 38 8.77 33.79 -12.38
CA PHE A 38 9.62 33.71 -11.19
C PHE A 38 8.88 33.22 -9.95
N SER A 39 7.57 33.43 -9.85
CA SER A 39 6.74 32.87 -8.74
C SER A 39 6.48 31.37 -8.91
N PHE A 40 6.45 30.85 -10.14
CA PHE A 40 6.33 29.40 -10.38
C PHE A 40 7.64 28.63 -10.16
N ILE A 41 8.81 29.26 -10.38
CA ILE A 41 10.12 28.64 -10.13
C ILE A 41 10.48 28.67 -8.62
N ALA A 42 9.97 29.67 -7.87
CA ALA A 42 10.15 29.72 -6.42
C ALA A 42 9.20 28.79 -5.64
N LEU A 43 8.09 28.31 -6.26
CA LEU A 43 7.16 27.37 -5.63
C LEU A 43 7.59 25.90 -5.75
N ILE A 44 8.61 25.59 -6.57
CA ILE A 44 9.17 24.21 -6.70
C ILE A 44 10.30 23.96 -5.69
N ALA A 45 10.80 25.00 -5.00
CA ALA A 45 11.92 24.86 -4.06
C ALA A 45 11.52 24.78 -2.57
N ALA A 46 10.23 24.68 -2.24
CA ALA A 46 9.75 24.53 -0.87
C ALA A 46 8.83 23.32 -0.70
N PHE A 47 9.14 22.19 -1.35
CA PHE A 47 8.67 20.93 -0.82
C PHE A 47 9.51 20.64 0.44
N PRO A 48 8.89 20.52 1.63
CA PRO A 48 9.61 20.03 2.78
C PRO A 48 10.23 18.69 2.37
N LEU A 49 11.50 18.49 2.66
CA LEU A 49 12.14 17.17 2.61
C LEU A 49 11.22 16.23 3.41
N ARG A 50 10.33 15.52 2.71
CA ARG A 50 9.61 14.40 3.33
C ARG A 50 10.74 13.45 3.72
N LEU A 51 10.91 13.24 5.03
CA LEU A 51 11.74 12.16 5.53
C LEU A 51 11.37 10.94 4.70
N SER A 52 12.34 10.36 3.98
CA SER A 52 12.08 9.24 3.09
C SER A 52 11.52 8.08 3.92
N ALA A 53 10.54 7.39 3.38
CA ALA A 53 10.02 6.17 3.98
C ALA A 53 11.18 5.21 4.28
N GLN A 54 11.09 4.52 5.42
CA GLN A 54 12.14 3.60 5.83
C GLN A 54 11.98 2.28 5.09
N ASP A 55 12.92 2.00 4.18
CA ASP A 55 12.99 0.69 3.54
C ASP A 55 13.23 -0.40 4.58
N ALA A 56 12.54 -1.51 4.44
CA ALA A 56 12.71 -2.68 5.28
C ALA A 56 12.45 -3.97 4.50
N HIS A 57 12.88 -5.08 5.05
CA HIS A 57 12.55 -6.43 4.59
C HIS A 57 12.52 -7.41 5.76
N ILE A 58 11.87 -8.55 5.58
CA ILE A 58 11.95 -9.63 6.56
C ILE A 58 13.26 -10.39 6.37
N THR A 59 13.89 -10.77 7.46
CA THR A 59 15.06 -11.66 7.46
C THR A 59 14.70 -12.94 8.20
N VAL A 60 14.93 -14.06 7.57
CA VAL A 60 14.63 -15.40 8.12
C VAL A 60 15.90 -16.24 8.09
N ASP A 61 16.31 -16.77 9.23
CA ASP A 61 17.59 -17.50 9.40
C ASP A 61 18.80 -16.70 8.86
N GLY A 62 18.79 -15.37 9.08
CA GLY A 62 19.83 -14.46 8.61
C GLY A 62 19.80 -14.13 7.10
N LYS A 63 18.81 -14.62 6.36
CA LYS A 63 18.66 -14.35 4.93
C LYS A 63 17.48 -13.40 4.70
N PRO A 64 17.64 -12.32 3.95
CA PRO A 64 16.54 -11.46 3.57
C PRO A 64 15.60 -12.18 2.62
N MET A 65 14.29 -11.93 2.74
CA MET A 65 13.27 -12.43 1.82
C MET A 65 12.15 -11.42 1.60
N LEU A 66 11.50 -11.51 0.45
CA LEU A 66 10.21 -10.86 0.17
C LEU A 66 9.09 -11.81 0.60
N ILE A 67 8.04 -11.28 1.22
CA ILE A 67 6.83 -12.06 1.48
C ILE A 67 5.99 -12.08 0.19
N LEU A 68 6.14 -13.13 -0.61
CA LEU A 68 5.26 -13.45 -1.72
C LEU A 68 4.13 -14.31 -1.17
N GLY A 69 3.17 -13.65 -0.52
CA GLY A 69 2.21 -14.30 0.34
C GLY A 69 0.83 -14.46 -0.29
N GLY A 70 -0.04 -15.11 0.45
CA GLY A 70 -1.47 -15.16 0.23
C GLY A 70 -2.16 -15.42 1.54
N GLU A 71 -3.22 -14.67 1.82
CA GLU A 71 -4.06 -14.92 2.98
C GLU A 71 -5.11 -15.96 2.64
N LEU A 72 -5.23 -16.96 3.51
CA LEU A 72 -6.24 -17.99 3.38
C LEU A 72 -7.60 -17.46 3.83
N SER A 73 -8.67 -18.03 3.27
CA SER A 73 -10.02 -17.73 3.74
C SER A 73 -10.18 -18.01 5.24
N ASN A 74 -11.06 -17.27 5.90
CA ASN A 74 -11.20 -17.29 7.35
C ASN A 74 -11.44 -18.70 7.94
N SER A 75 -12.00 -19.62 7.16
CA SER A 75 -12.30 -20.99 7.61
C SER A 75 -11.29 -22.04 7.10
N ALA A 76 -10.28 -21.69 6.34
CA ALA A 76 -9.39 -22.64 5.67
C ALA A 76 -8.51 -23.47 6.60
N ALA A 77 -8.33 -23.08 7.86
CA ALA A 77 -7.51 -23.78 8.85
C ALA A 77 -8.33 -24.31 10.03
N THR A 78 -9.64 -24.49 9.86
CA THR A 78 -10.54 -24.97 10.92
C THR A 78 -10.63 -26.50 11.01
N CYS A 79 -10.04 -27.22 10.05
CA CYS A 79 -9.90 -28.67 10.10
C CYS A 79 -8.62 -29.13 9.42
N THR A 80 -8.17 -30.35 9.79
CA THR A 80 -6.93 -30.94 9.29
C THR A 80 -6.98 -31.19 7.78
N ASP A 81 -8.13 -31.59 7.24
CA ASP A 81 -8.28 -31.93 5.82
C ASP A 81 -8.07 -30.69 4.94
N ASP A 82 -8.62 -29.54 5.34
CA ASP A 82 -8.40 -28.28 4.62
C ASP A 82 -6.93 -27.85 4.65
N ILE A 83 -6.28 -27.89 5.82
CA ILE A 83 -4.85 -27.59 5.94
C ILE A 83 -4.02 -28.48 5.00
N ASN A 84 -4.32 -29.79 4.97
CA ASN A 84 -3.61 -30.76 4.12
C ASN A 84 -3.80 -30.49 2.63
N ARG A 85 -4.98 -30.01 2.22
CA ARG A 85 -5.34 -29.71 0.83
C ARG A 85 -4.74 -28.39 0.37
N VAL A 86 -4.83 -27.35 1.19
CA VAL A 86 -4.51 -25.97 0.78
C VAL A 86 -3.00 -25.74 0.70
N MET A 87 -2.20 -26.21 1.67
CA MET A 87 -0.76 -25.89 1.70
C MET A 87 0.00 -26.31 0.42
N PRO A 88 -0.16 -27.54 -0.14
CA PRO A 88 0.47 -27.89 -1.41
C PRO A 88 -0.01 -27.05 -2.59
N GLU A 89 -1.25 -26.57 -2.57
CA GLU A 89 -1.78 -25.68 -3.62
C GLU A 89 -1.08 -24.33 -3.58
N MET A 90 -0.94 -23.71 -2.42
CA MET A 90 -0.23 -22.44 -2.26
C MET A 90 1.20 -22.51 -2.76
N LYS A 91 1.92 -23.58 -2.45
CA LYS A 91 3.29 -23.80 -2.98
C LYS A 91 3.29 -23.87 -4.51
N ARG A 92 2.35 -24.58 -5.12
CA ARG A 92 2.24 -24.68 -6.60
C ARG A 92 1.93 -23.34 -7.28
N LEU A 93 1.25 -22.43 -6.58
CA LEU A 93 1.00 -21.08 -7.05
C LEU A 93 2.25 -20.17 -6.97
N GLY A 94 3.35 -20.65 -6.39
CA GLY A 94 4.59 -19.89 -6.25
C GLY A 94 4.66 -19.02 -5.00
N LEU A 95 3.75 -19.22 -4.04
CA LEU A 95 3.85 -18.54 -2.74
C LEU A 95 5.05 -19.11 -1.95
N ASN A 96 5.66 -18.22 -1.17
CA ASN A 96 6.64 -18.62 -0.15
C ASN A 96 6.09 -18.49 1.27
N THR A 97 4.96 -17.80 1.43
CA THR A 97 4.34 -17.51 2.74
C THR A 97 2.83 -17.63 2.65
N VAL A 98 2.20 -18.14 3.69
CA VAL A 98 0.75 -18.16 3.86
C VAL A 98 0.36 -17.42 5.14
N LEU A 99 -0.68 -16.61 5.07
CA LEU A 99 -1.29 -15.97 6.23
C LEU A 99 -2.48 -16.83 6.66
N VAL A 100 -2.49 -17.28 7.91
CA VAL A 100 -3.41 -18.32 8.39
C VAL A 100 -4.12 -17.87 9.66
N PRO A 101 -5.48 -17.89 9.70
CA PRO A 101 -6.23 -17.56 10.90
C PRO A 101 -5.89 -18.47 12.08
N ALA A 102 -5.69 -17.87 13.25
CA ALA A 102 -5.57 -18.53 14.56
C ALA A 102 -6.77 -18.09 15.41
N GLN A 103 -7.83 -18.88 15.41
CA GLN A 103 -9.13 -18.53 15.98
C GLN A 103 -9.18 -18.86 17.47
N TRP A 104 -9.51 -17.87 18.32
CA TRP A 104 -9.54 -18.03 19.77
C TRP A 104 -10.53 -19.11 20.22
N ASP A 105 -11.72 -19.16 19.63
CA ASP A 105 -12.77 -20.14 19.98
C ASP A 105 -12.37 -21.59 19.71
N LEU A 106 -11.51 -21.84 18.73
CA LEU A 106 -10.95 -23.17 18.47
C LEU A 106 -9.75 -23.47 19.37
N ILE A 107 -8.97 -22.44 19.73
CA ILE A 107 -7.78 -22.58 20.58
C ILE A 107 -8.17 -22.75 22.05
N GLU A 108 -9.20 -22.04 22.54
CA GLU A 108 -9.69 -22.13 23.92
C GLU A 108 -11.22 -22.39 23.96
N PRO A 109 -11.69 -23.56 23.45
CA PRO A 109 -13.12 -23.87 23.35
C PRO A 109 -13.85 -23.92 24.73
N LYS A 110 -13.10 -24.12 25.77
CA LYS A 110 -13.54 -24.03 27.20
C LYS A 110 -12.50 -23.22 27.95
N GLU A 111 -12.94 -22.34 28.83
CA GLU A 111 -12.06 -21.47 29.60
C GLU A 111 -10.91 -22.25 30.26
N GLY A 112 -9.68 -21.85 30.00
CA GLY A 112 -8.46 -22.47 30.51
C GLY A 112 -8.10 -23.82 29.88
N LYS A 113 -8.83 -24.30 28.86
CA LYS A 113 -8.56 -25.54 28.14
C LYS A 113 -8.13 -25.20 26.68
N PHE A 114 -6.86 -25.40 26.42
CA PHE A 114 -6.26 -25.02 25.14
C PHE A 114 -6.06 -26.23 24.24
N ASP A 115 -6.37 -26.07 22.96
CA ASP A 115 -6.12 -27.03 21.88
C ASP A 115 -5.32 -26.34 20.75
N PHE A 116 -4.08 -26.74 20.58
CA PHE A 116 -3.19 -26.23 19.55
C PHE A 116 -2.99 -27.24 18.40
N SER A 117 -3.82 -28.26 18.28
CA SER A 117 -3.65 -29.31 17.27
C SER A 117 -3.66 -28.76 15.85
N LEU A 118 -4.58 -27.81 15.54
CA LEU A 118 -4.66 -27.16 14.22
C LEU A 118 -3.47 -26.24 13.97
N ILE A 119 -3.02 -25.50 14.98
CA ILE A 119 -1.82 -24.64 14.89
C ILE A 119 -0.58 -25.51 14.60
N GLY A 120 -0.41 -26.58 15.36
CA GLY A 120 0.70 -27.53 15.14
C GLY A 120 0.65 -28.17 13.76
N ARG A 121 -0.53 -28.59 13.32
CA ARG A 121 -0.71 -29.16 11.96
C ARG A 121 -0.39 -28.15 10.85
N THR A 122 -0.80 -26.89 11.04
CA THR A 122 -0.48 -25.81 10.10
C THR A 122 1.03 -25.62 9.95
N ILE A 123 1.75 -25.53 11.09
CA ILE A 123 3.21 -25.39 11.09
C ILE A 123 3.88 -26.58 10.39
N ASP A 124 3.49 -27.80 10.75
CA ASP A 124 4.08 -29.02 10.16
C ASP A 124 3.82 -29.07 8.65
N LYS A 125 2.58 -28.79 8.22
CA LYS A 125 2.21 -28.86 6.81
C LYS A 125 2.82 -27.75 5.96
N ALA A 126 2.96 -26.55 6.52
CA ALA A 126 3.70 -25.48 5.87
C ALA A 126 5.18 -25.85 5.69
N ARG A 127 5.82 -26.41 6.72
CA ARG A 127 7.21 -26.89 6.68
C ARG A 127 7.41 -28.00 5.65
N GLU A 128 6.49 -28.98 5.57
CA GLU A 128 6.50 -30.05 4.57
C GLU A 128 6.47 -29.48 3.13
N ASN A 129 5.90 -28.30 2.92
CA ASN A 129 5.75 -27.66 1.61
C ASN A 129 6.72 -26.48 1.40
N ASP A 130 7.71 -26.29 2.25
CA ASP A 130 8.66 -25.16 2.19
C ASP A 130 7.92 -23.83 2.09
N LEU A 131 6.94 -23.62 2.97
CA LEU A 131 6.18 -22.38 3.15
C LEU A 131 6.50 -21.79 4.52
N LYS A 132 6.49 -20.47 4.58
CA LYS A 132 6.47 -19.71 5.83
C LYS A 132 5.03 -19.44 6.23
N VAL A 133 4.81 -19.16 7.51
CA VAL A 133 3.50 -18.89 8.09
C VAL A 133 3.52 -17.54 8.79
N VAL A 134 2.47 -16.77 8.58
CA VAL A 134 2.08 -15.63 9.41
C VAL A 134 0.75 -16.02 10.06
N PHE A 135 0.70 -16.12 11.38
CA PHE A 135 -0.56 -16.34 12.06
C PHE A 135 -1.31 -15.04 12.29
N LEU A 136 -2.63 -15.09 12.05
CA LEU A 136 -3.55 -13.99 12.25
C LEU A 136 -4.33 -14.29 13.53
N TRP A 137 -4.02 -13.59 14.62
CA TRP A 137 -4.75 -13.77 15.87
C TRP A 137 -6.15 -13.18 15.74
N PHE A 138 -7.15 -14.06 15.59
CA PHE A 138 -8.56 -13.70 15.67
C PHE A 138 -9.00 -13.88 17.12
N GLY A 139 -8.68 -12.86 17.94
CA GLY A 139 -8.92 -12.82 19.37
C GLY A 139 -10.24 -12.15 19.71
N ALA A 140 -10.17 -11.06 20.45
CA ALA A 140 -11.36 -10.30 20.81
C ALA A 140 -11.93 -9.47 19.66
N TRP A 141 -11.17 -9.22 18.57
CA TRP A 141 -11.64 -8.53 17.37
C TRP A 141 -11.33 -9.28 16.07
N LYS A 142 -12.34 -9.37 15.20
CA LYS A 142 -12.25 -9.67 13.77
C LYS A 142 -13.29 -8.83 13.05
N ASN A 143 -12.85 -7.96 12.08
CA ASN A 143 -13.71 -7.06 11.34
C ASN A 143 -14.60 -6.20 12.28
N SER A 144 -14.00 -5.61 13.31
CA SER A 144 -14.69 -4.83 14.34
C SER A 144 -15.79 -5.60 15.10
N MET A 145 -15.68 -6.92 15.22
CA MET A 145 -16.63 -7.76 15.95
C MET A 145 -15.90 -8.82 16.78
N SER A 146 -16.50 -9.25 17.89
CA SER A 146 -15.96 -10.32 18.75
C SER A 146 -16.43 -11.71 18.31
N CYS A 147 -16.54 -11.94 16.98
CA CYS A 147 -17.16 -13.13 16.42
C CYS A 147 -16.36 -14.42 16.66
N TYR A 148 -15.03 -14.35 16.79
CA TYR A 148 -14.15 -15.49 17.08
C TYR A 148 -13.77 -15.65 18.56
N ALA A 149 -14.27 -14.78 19.44
CA ALA A 149 -14.17 -15.02 20.87
C ALA A 149 -15.00 -16.27 21.26
N PRO A 150 -14.54 -17.09 22.22
CA PRO A 150 -15.22 -18.31 22.61
C PRO A 150 -16.63 -18.08 23.17
N LEU A 151 -17.51 -19.10 23.08
CA LEU A 151 -18.89 -18.99 23.54
C LEU A 151 -18.97 -18.66 25.05
N TRP A 152 -18.12 -19.26 25.88
CA TRP A 152 -18.06 -18.97 27.33
C TRP A 152 -17.73 -17.48 27.62
N PHE A 153 -16.97 -16.81 26.74
CA PHE A 153 -16.69 -15.38 26.81
C PHE A 153 -17.90 -14.55 26.38
N LYS A 154 -18.53 -14.93 25.25
CA LYS A 154 -19.67 -14.20 24.68
C LYS A 154 -20.90 -14.20 25.58
N GLU A 155 -21.15 -15.31 26.32
CA GLU A 155 -22.32 -15.49 27.17
C GLU A 155 -22.21 -14.72 28.49
N ASP A 156 -21.01 -14.51 29.05
CA ASP A 156 -20.83 -13.81 30.32
C ASP A 156 -20.59 -12.29 30.11
N THR A 157 -21.63 -11.59 29.68
CA THR A 157 -21.57 -10.15 29.42
C THR A 157 -21.38 -9.28 30.67
N LYS A 158 -21.52 -9.83 31.86
CA LYS A 158 -21.19 -9.13 33.12
C LYS A 158 -19.68 -9.09 33.34
N ARG A 159 -19.03 -10.19 33.09
CA ARG A 159 -17.57 -10.32 33.20
C ARG A 159 -16.86 -9.72 31.99
N PHE A 160 -17.46 -9.88 30.80
CA PHE A 160 -16.93 -9.40 29.51
C PHE A 160 -17.92 -8.41 28.87
N PRO A 161 -17.97 -7.17 29.38
CA PRO A 161 -18.91 -6.18 28.90
C PRO A 161 -18.67 -5.82 27.41
N ARG A 162 -19.79 -5.51 26.77
CA ARG A 162 -19.78 -5.02 25.37
C ARG A 162 -19.50 -3.52 25.33
N ALA A 163 -18.90 -3.08 24.24
CA ALA A 163 -18.86 -1.67 23.88
C ALA A 163 -20.29 -1.15 23.65
N LEU A 164 -20.55 0.10 24.02
CA LEU A 164 -21.84 0.75 23.90
C LEU A 164 -21.79 1.88 22.87
N THR A 165 -22.88 2.03 22.12
CA THR A 165 -23.09 3.24 21.31
C THR A 165 -23.41 4.45 22.20
N SER A 166 -23.41 5.63 21.63
CA SER A 166 -23.84 6.89 22.26
C SER A 166 -25.28 6.85 22.80
N THR A 167 -26.12 5.95 22.26
CA THR A 167 -27.49 5.70 22.74
C THR A 167 -27.59 4.59 23.79
N GLY A 168 -26.45 3.99 24.20
CA GLY A 168 -26.42 2.89 25.17
C GLY A 168 -26.76 1.51 24.59
N LYS A 169 -26.81 1.35 23.25
CA LYS A 169 -27.01 0.06 22.59
C LYS A 169 -25.72 -0.76 22.72
N PRO A 170 -25.76 -2.00 23.30
CA PRO A 170 -24.60 -2.88 23.31
C PRO A 170 -24.32 -3.42 21.90
N LEU A 171 -23.04 -3.46 21.54
CA LEU A 171 -22.54 -3.95 20.24
C LEU A 171 -22.01 -5.38 20.37
N GLU A 172 -21.88 -6.08 19.25
CA GLU A 172 -21.16 -7.36 19.18
C GLU A 172 -19.63 -7.15 19.21
N ILE A 173 -19.20 -6.23 20.04
CA ILE A 173 -17.81 -5.80 20.23
C ILE A 173 -17.51 -5.83 21.72
N ALA A 174 -16.47 -6.54 22.13
CA ALA A 174 -15.99 -6.49 23.52
C ALA A 174 -15.45 -5.10 23.84
N SER A 175 -15.68 -4.60 25.07
CA SER A 175 -15.14 -3.30 25.46
C SER A 175 -13.64 -3.39 25.74
N ALA A 176 -12.83 -2.61 25.01
CA ALA A 176 -11.39 -2.49 25.23
C ALA A 176 -11.02 -1.88 26.58
N PHE A 177 -11.99 -1.29 27.28
CA PHE A 177 -11.82 -0.71 28.62
C PHE A 177 -12.02 -1.73 29.74
N SER A 178 -12.41 -2.97 29.41
CA SER A 178 -12.58 -4.04 30.38
C SER A 178 -11.28 -4.78 30.64
N ARG A 179 -10.85 -4.74 31.89
CA ARG A 179 -9.70 -5.52 32.35
C ARG A 179 -9.89 -7.03 32.15
N ASN A 180 -11.08 -7.54 32.36
CA ASN A 180 -11.38 -8.99 32.21
C ASN A 180 -11.27 -9.40 30.73
N VAL A 181 -11.70 -8.56 29.79
CA VAL A 181 -11.54 -8.78 28.33
C VAL A 181 -10.05 -8.88 28.00
N LEU A 182 -9.27 -7.86 28.38
CA LEU A 182 -7.83 -7.82 28.14
C LEU A 182 -7.09 -9.01 28.73
N GLU A 183 -7.36 -9.36 29.99
CA GLU A 183 -6.67 -10.46 30.69
C GLU A 183 -6.98 -11.83 30.07
N SER A 184 -8.21 -12.03 29.60
CA SER A 184 -8.60 -13.31 28.99
C SER A 184 -8.01 -13.49 27.60
N ASP A 185 -8.11 -12.47 26.76
CA ASP A 185 -7.51 -12.46 25.43
C ASP A 185 -5.97 -12.58 25.52
N ASN A 186 -5.32 -11.74 26.33
CA ASN A 186 -3.88 -11.77 26.52
C ASN A 186 -3.37 -13.12 27.04
N ARG A 187 -4.14 -13.79 27.92
CA ARG A 187 -3.83 -15.15 28.37
C ARG A 187 -3.86 -16.14 27.19
N ALA A 188 -4.91 -16.11 26.39
CA ALA A 188 -5.04 -17.01 25.24
C ALA A 188 -3.96 -16.75 24.20
N PHE A 189 -3.72 -15.48 23.87
CA PHE A 189 -2.65 -15.08 22.95
C PHE A 189 -1.27 -15.49 23.46
N SER A 190 -0.97 -15.29 24.76
CA SER A 190 0.29 -15.73 25.37
C SER A 190 0.50 -17.24 25.21
N ARG A 191 -0.55 -18.07 25.45
CA ARG A 191 -0.47 -19.52 25.29
C ARG A 191 -0.21 -19.95 23.85
N LEU A 192 -0.78 -19.23 22.88
CA LEU A 192 -0.48 -19.44 21.45
C LEU A 192 1.00 -19.13 21.16
N ILE A 193 1.52 -18.00 21.64
CA ILE A 193 2.91 -17.60 21.43
C ILE A 193 3.88 -18.60 22.07
N ASP A 194 3.61 -19.04 23.30
CA ASP A 194 4.41 -20.05 23.99
C ASP A 194 4.45 -21.36 23.19
N TYR A 195 3.29 -21.78 22.66
CA TYR A 195 3.21 -22.99 21.81
C TYR A 195 4.01 -22.85 20.51
N ILE A 196 3.89 -21.71 19.81
CA ILE A 196 4.64 -21.45 18.58
C ILE A 196 6.13 -21.44 18.89
N ALA A 197 6.57 -20.75 19.94
CA ALA A 197 7.98 -20.68 20.33
C ALA A 197 8.59 -22.06 20.60
N GLU A 198 7.86 -22.97 21.24
CA GLU A 198 8.33 -24.35 21.47
C GLU A 198 8.25 -25.22 20.20
N LYS A 199 7.12 -25.15 19.45
CA LYS A 199 6.88 -25.97 18.27
C LYS A 199 7.82 -25.64 17.10
N ASP A 200 8.21 -24.37 16.96
CA ASP A 200 9.04 -23.88 15.86
C ASP A 200 10.48 -23.51 16.30
N LYS A 201 10.90 -23.93 17.51
CA LYS A 201 12.20 -23.57 18.11
C LYS A 201 13.42 -23.93 17.25
N ASP A 202 13.35 -25.01 16.49
CA ASP A 202 14.44 -25.49 15.63
C ASP A 202 14.33 -25.03 14.17
N SER A 203 13.31 -24.24 13.87
CA SER A 203 12.97 -23.77 12.53
C SER A 203 12.58 -22.28 12.55
N ALA A 204 12.40 -21.69 11.40
CA ALA A 204 11.78 -20.39 11.23
C ALA A 204 10.61 -20.55 10.24
N THR A 205 9.65 -21.41 10.58
CA THR A 205 8.43 -21.62 9.79
C THR A 205 7.47 -20.46 10.01
N VAL A 206 7.24 -20.07 11.29
CA VAL A 206 6.44 -18.90 11.65
C VAL A 206 7.35 -17.67 11.65
N ILE A 207 7.04 -16.68 10.83
CA ILE A 207 7.92 -15.52 10.60
C ILE A 207 7.35 -14.19 11.09
N MET A 208 6.06 -14.12 11.36
CA MET A 208 5.36 -12.91 11.80
C MET A 208 4.02 -13.29 12.40
N ILE A 209 3.45 -12.43 13.24
CA ILE A 209 2.12 -12.59 13.80
C ILE A 209 1.35 -11.28 13.71
N GLN A 210 0.10 -11.37 13.26
CA GLN A 210 -0.88 -10.30 13.36
C GLN A 210 -1.54 -10.33 14.74
N VAL A 211 -1.62 -9.16 15.37
CA VAL A 211 -2.28 -9.01 16.68
C VAL A 211 -3.66 -8.42 16.45
N GLU A 212 -4.69 -9.19 16.74
CA GLU A 212 -6.08 -8.92 16.36
C GLU A 212 -6.26 -8.83 14.82
N ASN A 213 -7.50 -8.68 14.37
CA ASN A 213 -7.76 -8.44 12.96
C ASN A 213 -8.78 -7.31 12.79
N GLU A 214 -8.36 -6.27 12.04
CA GLU A 214 -9.19 -5.10 11.75
C GLU A 214 -9.91 -4.59 12.99
N ILE A 215 -9.13 -4.46 14.09
CA ILE A 215 -9.65 -3.92 15.35
C ILE A 215 -10.22 -2.53 15.13
N GLY A 216 -11.47 -2.32 15.53
CA GLY A 216 -12.15 -1.06 15.28
C GLY A 216 -13.52 -0.97 15.96
N MET A 217 -14.12 0.22 15.88
CA MET A 217 -15.50 0.49 16.26
C MET A 217 -16.38 0.61 15.02
N LEU A 218 -17.55 -0.03 15.05
CA LEU A 218 -18.56 0.07 14.01
C LEU A 218 -19.93 0.29 14.64
N GLU A 219 -20.77 1.05 13.99
CA GLU A 219 -22.01 1.71 14.40
C GLU A 219 -21.76 2.95 15.29
N ASP A 220 -20.53 3.20 15.78
CA ASP A 220 -20.13 4.42 16.49
C ASP A 220 -18.62 4.63 16.37
N ALA A 221 -18.12 5.82 16.69
CA ALA A 221 -16.69 6.14 16.59
C ALA A 221 -15.90 5.74 17.83
N ARG A 222 -16.56 5.58 18.98
CA ARG A 222 -15.96 5.13 20.24
C ARG A 222 -16.93 4.33 21.10
N ASP A 223 -16.39 3.64 22.09
CA ASP A 223 -17.18 3.07 23.19
C ASP A 223 -17.70 4.19 24.10
N HIS A 224 -18.98 4.13 24.45
CA HIS A 224 -19.67 5.03 25.38
C HIS A 224 -19.99 4.38 26.74
N SER A 225 -19.31 3.27 27.09
CA SER A 225 -19.38 2.70 28.43
C SER A 225 -18.98 3.70 29.51
N PRO A 226 -19.41 3.51 30.78
CA PRO A 226 -19.05 4.42 31.88
C PRO A 226 -17.55 4.63 32.03
N GLU A 227 -16.73 3.59 31.88
CA GLU A 227 -15.28 3.64 31.93
C GLU A 227 -14.71 4.45 30.78
N ALA A 228 -15.18 4.22 29.54
CA ALA A 228 -14.77 4.98 28.37
C ALA A 228 -15.12 6.46 28.51
N ASN A 229 -16.35 6.77 28.97
CA ASN A 229 -16.79 8.17 29.18
C ASN A 229 -15.97 8.88 30.25
N LYS A 230 -15.60 8.19 31.33
CA LYS A 230 -14.71 8.74 32.36
C LYS A 230 -13.34 9.11 31.78
N LEU A 231 -12.75 8.25 30.97
CA LEU A 231 -11.45 8.46 30.35
C LEU A 231 -11.52 9.52 29.24
N PHE A 232 -12.62 9.60 28.51
CA PHE A 232 -12.84 10.64 27.51
C PHE A 232 -12.92 12.05 28.12
N SER A 233 -13.52 12.15 29.31
CA SER A 233 -13.61 13.41 30.06
C SER A 233 -12.32 13.76 30.82
N ALA A 234 -11.35 12.86 30.87
CA ALA A 234 -10.06 13.11 31.51
C ALA A 234 -9.09 13.88 30.58
N GLU A 235 -7.97 14.31 31.14
CA GLU A 235 -6.89 14.91 30.33
C GLU A 235 -6.29 13.90 29.34
N VAL A 236 -5.91 14.41 28.18
CA VAL A 236 -5.13 13.63 27.19
C VAL A 236 -3.84 13.13 27.82
N PRO A 237 -3.53 11.82 27.71
CA PRO A 237 -2.36 11.21 28.33
C PRO A 237 -1.05 11.90 27.94
N GLN A 238 -0.14 12.02 28.93
CA GLN A 238 1.11 12.75 28.75
C GLN A 238 2.04 12.10 27.72
N ASP A 239 2.03 10.76 27.58
CA ASP A 239 2.81 10.05 26.59
C ASP A 239 2.39 10.41 25.16
N LEU A 240 1.07 10.57 24.90
CA LEU A 240 0.59 11.06 23.58
C LEU A 240 1.02 12.50 23.33
N LYS A 241 0.89 13.40 24.30
CA LYS A 241 1.36 14.79 24.17
C LYS A 241 2.86 14.85 23.87
N ASN A 242 3.66 14.07 24.60
CA ASN A 242 5.10 13.98 24.40
C ASN A 242 5.49 13.44 23.02
N TYR A 243 4.78 12.39 22.55
CA TYR A 243 5.00 11.81 21.23
C TYR A 243 4.72 12.82 20.12
N LEU A 244 3.56 13.49 20.16
CA LEU A 244 3.15 14.49 19.18
C LEU A 244 4.14 15.67 19.11
N GLY A 245 4.64 16.13 20.26
CA GLY A 245 5.65 17.19 20.32
C GLY A 245 7.00 16.76 19.77
N LYS A 246 7.48 15.57 20.15
CA LYS A 246 8.76 15.01 19.70
C LYS A 246 8.80 14.74 18.20
N ASN A 247 7.70 14.27 17.62
CA ASN A 247 7.61 13.85 16.22
C ASN A 247 6.91 14.88 15.32
N ALA A 248 6.80 16.13 15.77
CA ALA A 248 6.01 17.21 15.14
C ALA A 248 6.21 17.36 13.63
N GLU A 249 7.46 17.24 13.15
CA GLU A 249 7.81 17.39 11.73
C GLU A 249 7.33 16.19 10.87
N GLY A 250 7.26 15.01 11.46
CA GLY A 250 6.87 13.76 10.80
C GLY A 250 5.41 13.37 11.00
N LEU A 251 4.59 14.18 11.67
CA LEU A 251 3.18 13.87 11.89
C LEU A 251 2.41 13.75 10.57
N HIS A 252 1.48 12.81 10.53
CA HIS A 252 0.56 12.70 9.42
C HIS A 252 -0.19 14.03 9.17
N PRO A 253 -0.34 14.49 7.92
CA PRO A 253 -0.96 15.79 7.61
C PRO A 253 -2.33 16.01 8.25
N ALA A 254 -3.16 14.96 8.32
CA ALA A 254 -4.47 15.03 8.98
C ALA A 254 -4.36 15.26 10.49
N MET A 255 -3.40 14.61 11.17
CA MET A 255 -3.13 14.80 12.59
C MET A 255 -2.60 16.22 12.86
N LEU A 256 -1.65 16.68 12.06
CA LEU A 256 -1.13 18.05 12.15
C LEU A 256 -2.23 19.08 11.96
N LYS A 257 -3.08 18.89 10.94
CA LYS A 257 -4.24 19.77 10.67
C LYS A 257 -5.22 19.80 11.83
N LYS A 258 -5.51 18.64 12.44
CA LYS A 258 -6.40 18.53 13.61
C LYS A 258 -5.88 19.33 14.81
N LEU A 259 -4.57 19.34 15.01
CA LEU A 259 -3.92 20.04 16.13
C LEU A 259 -3.68 21.52 15.87
N THR A 260 -3.38 21.93 14.64
CA THR A 260 -2.88 23.27 14.32
C THR A 260 -3.73 24.07 13.32
N GLY A 261 -4.66 23.41 12.64
CA GLY A 261 -5.43 23.98 11.52
C GLY A 261 -4.67 23.97 10.17
N SER A 262 -3.42 23.48 10.12
CA SER A 262 -2.59 23.38 8.91
C SER A 262 -2.14 21.95 8.70
N ASP A 263 -2.20 21.46 7.47
CA ASP A 263 -1.68 20.14 7.06
C ASP A 263 -0.19 20.16 6.71
N THR A 264 0.44 21.35 6.78
CA THR A 264 1.85 21.55 6.45
C THR A 264 2.62 22.00 7.68
N TYR A 265 3.74 21.30 7.97
CA TYR A 265 4.64 21.68 9.05
C TYR A 265 5.50 22.88 8.64
N ASN A 266 5.37 23.96 9.40
CA ASN A 266 6.11 25.21 9.22
C ASN A 266 6.26 25.95 10.58
N ALA A 267 6.87 27.11 10.59
CA ALA A 267 7.10 27.85 11.85
C ALA A 267 5.80 28.18 12.59
N GLU A 268 4.72 28.50 11.88
CA GLU A 268 3.44 28.84 12.47
C GLU A 268 2.71 27.61 13.03
N SER A 269 2.61 26.52 12.25
CA SER A 269 2.00 25.26 12.73
C SER A 269 2.79 24.68 13.90
N ARG A 270 4.13 24.76 13.89
CA ARG A 270 4.98 24.38 15.02
C ARG A 270 4.63 25.18 16.28
N LYS A 271 4.50 26.51 16.17
CA LYS A 271 4.13 27.38 17.31
C LYS A 271 2.76 27.00 17.86
N ARG A 272 1.75 26.87 17.01
CA ARG A 272 0.39 26.46 17.41
C ARG A 272 0.36 25.10 18.08
N LEU A 273 1.11 24.14 17.54
CA LEU A 273 1.25 22.81 18.14
C LEU A 273 1.83 22.91 19.56
N GLN A 274 2.93 23.62 19.73
CA GLN A 274 3.56 23.79 21.03
C GLN A 274 2.62 24.45 22.04
N GLU A 275 1.97 25.54 21.67
CA GLU A 275 1.00 26.24 22.52
C GLU A 275 -0.15 25.32 22.95
N LYS A 276 -0.62 24.46 22.04
CA LYS A 276 -1.70 23.49 22.30
C LYS A 276 -1.25 22.39 23.26
N LEU A 277 -0.06 21.84 23.05
CA LEU A 277 0.53 20.79 23.91
C LEU A 277 0.84 21.31 25.31
N ASP A 278 1.35 22.55 25.44
CA ASP A 278 1.66 23.19 26.71
C ASP A 278 0.38 23.49 27.52
N LYS A 279 -0.69 23.93 26.83
CA LYS A 279 -2.00 24.17 27.46
C LYS A 279 -2.61 22.86 27.94
N GLY A 280 -2.46 21.77 27.20
CA GLY A 280 -3.08 20.49 27.50
C GLY A 280 -4.61 20.55 27.53
N GLY A 281 -5.22 19.59 28.22
CA GLY A 281 -6.67 19.54 28.46
C GLY A 281 -7.29 18.20 28.09
N THR A 282 -8.61 18.17 28.07
CA THR A 282 -9.41 16.97 27.69
C THR A 282 -9.29 16.72 26.18
N TRP A 283 -9.80 15.57 25.74
CA TRP A 283 -9.80 15.18 24.32
C TRP A 283 -10.48 16.24 23.44
N ASP A 284 -11.66 16.74 23.85
CA ASP A 284 -12.36 17.82 23.13
C ASP A 284 -11.55 19.13 23.08
N THR A 285 -10.85 19.45 24.15
CA THR A 285 -10.00 20.66 24.22
C THR A 285 -8.80 20.56 23.29
N MET A 286 -8.18 19.36 23.24
CA MET A 286 -6.99 19.11 22.44
C MET A 286 -7.31 18.92 20.95
N PHE A 287 -8.34 18.16 20.63
CA PHE A 287 -8.61 17.73 19.24
C PHE A 287 -9.89 18.34 18.65
N GLY A 288 -10.71 19.07 19.45
CA GLY A 288 -11.98 19.65 19.03
C GLY A 288 -13.16 18.73 19.37
N ASN A 289 -14.36 19.31 19.46
CA ASN A 289 -15.58 18.59 19.81
C ASN A 289 -16.29 18.10 18.54
N ASP A 290 -15.83 16.99 17.99
CA ASP A 290 -16.40 16.33 16.83
C ASP A 290 -16.11 14.82 16.83
N ILE A 291 -16.77 14.07 15.95
CA ILE A 291 -16.69 12.61 15.83
C ILE A 291 -15.27 12.07 15.54
N TYR A 292 -14.39 12.89 14.93
CA TYR A 292 -12.99 12.50 14.69
C TYR A 292 -12.17 12.52 15.98
N THR A 293 -12.59 13.31 16.97
CA THR A 293 -11.99 13.29 18.32
C THR A 293 -12.36 12.03 19.07
N ASP A 294 -13.61 11.56 18.94
CA ASP A 294 -14.03 10.25 19.43
C ASP A 294 -13.18 9.12 18.84
N GLU A 295 -12.92 9.18 17.53
CA GLU A 295 -12.08 8.20 16.84
C GLU A 295 -10.62 8.23 17.31
N ILE A 296 -10.01 9.41 17.48
CA ILE A 296 -8.64 9.57 18.00
C ILE A 296 -8.53 9.00 19.42
N PHE A 297 -9.51 9.29 20.27
CA PHE A 297 -9.60 8.73 21.62
C PHE A 297 -9.63 7.20 21.58
N MET A 298 -10.52 6.65 20.78
CA MET A 298 -10.69 5.20 20.69
C MET A 298 -9.45 4.51 20.13
N ALA A 299 -8.80 5.12 19.12
CA ALA A 299 -7.56 4.62 18.54
C ALA A 299 -6.43 4.52 19.58
N TYR A 300 -6.30 5.51 20.45
CA TYR A 300 -5.32 5.46 21.54
C TYR A 300 -5.57 4.27 22.47
N TYR A 301 -6.80 4.01 22.86
CA TYR A 301 -7.11 2.91 23.79
C TYR A 301 -7.09 1.55 23.12
N TYR A 302 -7.46 1.42 21.86
CA TYR A 302 -7.24 0.19 21.10
C TYR A 302 -5.74 -0.11 20.94
N ALA A 303 -4.95 0.88 20.61
CA ALA A 303 -3.50 0.70 20.53
C ALA A 303 -2.90 0.32 21.89
N LYS A 304 -3.37 0.91 23.01
CA LYS A 304 -2.95 0.50 24.36
C LYS A 304 -3.35 -0.94 24.72
N TYR A 305 -4.50 -1.39 24.26
CA TYR A 305 -4.93 -2.78 24.41
C TYR A 305 -3.99 -3.73 23.67
N VAL A 306 -3.77 -3.47 22.37
CA VAL A 306 -2.86 -4.26 21.53
C VAL A 306 -1.42 -4.24 22.05
N GLU A 307 -0.95 -3.13 22.61
CA GLU A 307 0.37 -3.03 23.24
C GLU A 307 0.56 -4.03 24.39
N GLN A 308 -0.50 -4.33 25.18
CA GLN A 308 -0.38 -5.32 26.24
C GLN A 308 -0.18 -6.73 25.67
N LEU A 309 -0.93 -7.09 24.61
CA LEU A 309 -0.74 -8.36 23.91
C LEU A 309 0.67 -8.44 23.30
N ALA A 310 1.09 -7.38 22.59
CA ALA A 310 2.40 -7.32 21.96
C ALA A 310 3.55 -7.45 22.96
N LYS A 311 3.48 -6.76 24.10
CA LYS A 311 4.48 -6.90 25.19
C LYS A 311 4.57 -8.31 25.74
N THR A 312 3.43 -8.98 25.86
CA THR A 312 3.40 -10.37 26.33
C THR A 312 4.04 -11.30 25.30
N ALA A 313 3.71 -11.14 24.02
CA ALA A 313 4.33 -11.90 22.94
C ALA A 313 5.85 -11.70 22.91
N ARG A 314 6.34 -10.45 22.99
CA ARG A 314 7.77 -10.14 22.97
C ARG A 314 8.58 -10.78 24.09
N LYS A 315 7.96 -11.01 25.25
CA LYS A 315 8.61 -11.70 26.38
C LYS A 315 8.81 -13.19 26.13
N ALA A 316 7.84 -13.82 25.47
CA ALA A 316 7.87 -15.26 25.18
C ALA A 316 8.63 -15.58 23.88
N HIS A 317 8.44 -14.78 22.85
CA HIS A 317 9.03 -14.98 21.53
C HIS A 317 9.21 -13.65 20.79
N ASN A 318 10.45 -13.26 20.53
CA ASN A 318 10.74 -12.00 19.84
C ASN A 318 10.57 -12.13 18.31
N ILE A 319 9.33 -12.29 17.87
CA ILE A 319 8.91 -12.40 16.47
C ILE A 319 8.33 -11.05 15.99
N PRO A 320 8.46 -10.66 14.71
CA PRO A 320 7.81 -9.48 14.16
C PRO A 320 6.29 -9.50 14.38
N LEU A 321 5.72 -8.35 14.78
CA LEU A 321 4.31 -8.17 15.06
C LEU A 321 3.74 -7.03 14.22
N TYR A 322 2.51 -7.21 13.70
CA TYR A 322 1.80 -6.14 13.02
C TYR A 322 0.31 -6.11 13.39
N VAL A 323 -0.33 -5.00 13.05
CA VAL A 323 -1.78 -4.80 13.13
C VAL A 323 -2.27 -4.31 11.78
N ASN A 324 -3.40 -4.84 11.34
CA ASN A 324 -4.03 -4.44 10.08
C ASN A 324 -5.25 -3.53 10.28
N ALA A 325 -5.61 -2.79 9.25
CA ALA A 325 -6.74 -1.88 9.24
C ALA A 325 -7.67 -2.16 8.07
N ALA A 326 -8.96 -2.37 8.36
CA ALA A 326 -10.01 -2.10 7.38
C ALA A 326 -10.01 -0.61 7.07
N LEU A 327 -9.83 -0.25 5.80
CA LEU A 327 -9.67 1.14 5.41
C LEU A 327 -10.98 1.93 5.59
N ASN A 328 -10.83 3.21 5.88
CA ASN A 328 -11.94 4.15 5.87
C ASN A 328 -12.39 4.42 4.43
N SER A 329 -13.58 3.98 4.07
CA SER A 329 -14.16 4.25 2.74
C SER A 329 -14.29 5.75 2.48
N ARG A 330 -13.98 6.17 1.26
CA ARG A 330 -14.05 7.59 0.85
C ARG A 330 -15.45 8.17 1.09
N GLY A 331 -15.51 9.34 1.72
CA GLY A 331 -16.76 10.06 2.01
C GLY A 331 -17.54 9.57 3.23
N ARG A 332 -17.07 8.52 3.93
CA ARG A 332 -17.66 8.06 5.18
C ARG A 332 -17.04 8.76 6.39
N LYS A 333 -17.81 8.80 7.48
CA LYS A 333 -17.39 9.35 8.79
C LYS A 333 -17.08 8.22 9.76
N PRO A 334 -16.30 8.50 10.83
CA PRO A 334 -16.13 7.54 11.91
C PRO A 334 -17.47 6.99 12.42
N GLY A 335 -17.53 5.67 12.67
CA GLY A 335 -18.76 4.94 12.96
C GLY A 335 -19.47 4.36 11.74
N GLU A 336 -19.16 4.83 10.54
CA GLU A 336 -19.69 4.29 9.27
C GLU A 336 -18.69 3.33 8.59
N TYR A 337 -17.53 3.16 9.15
CA TYR A 337 -16.48 2.21 8.80
C TYR A 337 -15.85 1.68 10.09
N PRO A 338 -15.07 0.59 10.07
CA PRO A 338 -14.29 0.13 11.22
C PRO A 338 -13.32 1.22 11.71
N SER A 339 -13.76 2.02 12.67
CA SER A 339 -13.11 3.25 13.12
C SER A 339 -12.08 2.97 14.20
N ALA A 340 -11.09 3.85 14.33
CA ALA A 340 -10.08 3.80 15.37
C ALA A 340 -9.05 2.65 15.26
N GLY A 341 -9.10 1.81 14.21
CA GLY A 341 -8.01 0.91 13.86
C GLY A 341 -6.74 1.67 13.44
N PRO A 342 -5.67 0.98 13.03
CA PRO A 342 -4.44 1.64 12.58
C PRO A 342 -4.58 2.29 11.19
N LEU A 343 -5.58 3.15 11.06
CA LEU A 343 -5.86 3.94 9.86
C LEU A 343 -4.75 4.96 9.61
N ALA A 344 -4.49 5.29 8.36
CA ALA A 344 -3.38 6.18 7.98
C ALA A 344 -3.38 7.52 8.75
N HIS A 345 -4.56 8.15 8.92
CA HIS A 345 -4.69 9.41 9.65
C HIS A 345 -4.52 9.28 11.18
N LEU A 346 -4.53 8.06 11.72
CA LEU A 346 -4.36 7.72 13.14
C LEU A 346 -2.99 7.08 13.43
N ILE A 347 -2.14 6.96 12.42
CA ILE A 347 -0.86 6.23 12.52
C ILE A 347 0.04 6.75 13.64
N ASP A 348 0.03 8.07 13.88
CA ASP A 348 0.80 8.70 14.95
C ASP A 348 0.32 8.27 16.34
N VAL A 349 -0.98 8.11 16.51
CA VAL A 349 -1.60 7.65 17.76
C VAL A 349 -1.23 6.20 18.02
N TRP A 350 -1.29 5.36 16.99
CA TRP A 350 -0.94 3.95 17.06
C TRP A 350 0.55 3.75 17.38
N HIS A 351 1.46 4.45 16.70
CA HIS A 351 2.89 4.39 17.01
C HIS A 351 3.23 4.87 18.43
N CYS A 352 2.48 5.88 18.92
CA CYS A 352 2.64 6.31 20.31
C CYS A 352 2.19 5.24 21.29
N ALA A 353 0.99 4.70 21.09
CA ALA A 353 0.30 3.90 22.09
C ALA A 353 0.66 2.40 22.04
N ALA A 354 1.14 1.91 20.88
CA ALA A 354 1.57 0.53 20.65
C ALA A 354 3.00 0.42 20.11
N PRO A 355 4.03 0.91 20.80
CA PRO A 355 5.41 0.92 20.32
C PRO A 355 6.05 -0.47 20.18
N SER A 356 5.43 -1.53 20.70
CA SER A 356 5.88 -2.93 20.54
C SER A 356 5.41 -3.56 19.23
N ILE A 357 4.56 -2.88 18.46
CA ILE A 357 4.15 -3.28 17.10
C ILE A 357 5.16 -2.75 16.09
N ASP A 358 5.61 -3.61 15.18
CA ASP A 358 6.62 -3.25 14.16
C ASP A 358 6.03 -2.55 12.94
N LEU A 359 4.80 -2.92 12.56
CA LEU A 359 4.15 -2.49 11.33
C LEU A 359 2.67 -2.22 11.54
N LEU A 360 2.17 -1.18 10.89
CA LEU A 360 0.75 -0.90 10.73
C LEU A 360 0.42 -1.08 9.25
N ALA A 361 -0.52 -1.98 8.94
CA ALA A 361 -0.71 -2.53 7.61
C ALA A 361 -2.12 -2.24 7.06
N PRO A 362 -2.27 -1.88 5.76
CA PRO A 362 -3.57 -1.66 5.15
C PRO A 362 -4.14 -2.92 4.51
N ASP A 363 -5.46 -3.13 4.64
CA ASP A 363 -6.22 -4.11 3.88
C ASP A 363 -6.88 -3.41 2.69
N ILE A 364 -6.31 -3.55 1.49
CA ILE A 364 -6.66 -2.71 0.36
C ILE A 364 -7.71 -3.38 -0.53
N TYR A 365 -8.98 -3.07 -0.27
CA TYR A 365 -10.12 -3.49 -1.09
C TYR A 365 -10.72 -2.36 -1.92
N ASP A 366 -10.49 -1.11 -1.51
CA ASP A 366 -11.02 0.10 -2.12
C ASP A 366 -10.34 0.44 -3.45
N THR A 367 -11.01 1.27 -4.26
CA THR A 367 -10.40 1.92 -5.43
C THR A 367 -9.29 2.88 -5.02
N GLY A 368 -8.36 3.17 -5.92
CA GLY A 368 -7.22 4.06 -5.62
C GLY A 368 -6.09 3.34 -4.88
N PHE A 369 -5.79 2.11 -5.28
CA PHE A 369 -4.75 1.25 -4.71
C PHE A 369 -3.42 1.97 -4.49
N LYS A 370 -2.96 2.78 -5.46
CA LYS A 370 -1.71 3.56 -5.35
C LYS A 370 -1.73 4.56 -4.19
N ASP A 371 -2.84 5.26 -4.04
CA ASP A 371 -3.00 6.28 -2.98
C ASP A 371 -3.01 5.64 -1.59
N TRP A 372 -3.69 4.48 -1.43
CA TRP A 372 -3.71 3.74 -0.17
C TRP A 372 -2.33 3.20 0.19
N ALA A 373 -1.64 2.57 -0.75
CA ALA A 373 -0.27 2.08 -0.53
C ALA A 373 0.68 3.21 -0.11
N ALA A 374 0.59 4.38 -0.76
CA ALA A 374 1.41 5.54 -0.43
C ALA A 374 1.14 6.11 0.97
N GLN A 375 -0.10 6.05 1.46
CA GLN A 375 -0.45 6.56 2.79
C GLN A 375 0.14 5.71 3.93
N TYR A 376 0.46 4.44 3.69
CA TYR A 376 1.07 3.55 4.69
C TYR A 376 2.58 3.40 4.54
N HIS A 377 3.15 3.84 3.40
CA HIS A 377 4.60 3.87 3.19
C HIS A 377 5.17 5.16 3.76
N LEU A 378 5.42 5.20 5.08
CA LEU A 378 5.86 6.38 5.82
C LEU A 378 7.26 6.17 6.41
N HIS A 379 7.88 7.27 6.84
CA HIS A 379 9.23 7.28 7.43
C HIS A 379 9.44 6.20 8.52
N ASN A 380 8.46 6.00 9.37
CA ASN A 380 8.52 5.05 10.49
C ASN A 380 7.67 3.80 10.29
N ASN A 381 7.04 3.64 9.11
CA ASN A 381 6.16 2.53 8.79
C ASN A 381 6.47 1.97 7.39
N PRO A 382 7.32 0.94 7.26
CA PRO A 382 7.52 0.23 6.01
C PRO A 382 6.22 -0.42 5.54
N LEU A 383 6.00 -0.48 4.22
CA LEU A 383 4.77 -1.01 3.66
C LEU A 383 4.74 -2.55 3.72
N PHE A 384 3.69 -3.09 4.31
CA PHE A 384 3.26 -4.49 4.20
C PHE A 384 1.77 -4.51 3.87
N ILE A 385 1.35 -5.27 2.87
CA ILE A 385 -0.06 -5.43 2.50
C ILE A 385 -0.47 -6.87 2.80
N PRO A 386 -1.06 -7.11 3.99
CA PRO A 386 -1.46 -8.46 4.41
C PRO A 386 -2.73 -8.92 3.71
N GLU A 387 -3.63 -7.98 3.37
CA GLU A 387 -4.86 -8.26 2.67
C GLU A 387 -5.06 -7.34 1.46
N SER A 388 -5.51 -7.90 0.37
CA SER A 388 -6.05 -7.16 -0.76
C SER A 388 -7.02 -8.06 -1.53
N ARG A 389 -7.89 -7.45 -2.35
CA ARG A 389 -8.76 -8.23 -3.23
C ARG A 389 -7.91 -9.14 -4.13
N CYS A 390 -8.16 -10.46 -4.10
CA CYS A 390 -7.60 -11.37 -5.07
C CYS A 390 -8.38 -11.26 -6.39
N CYS A 391 -7.74 -10.76 -7.43
CA CYS A 391 -8.35 -10.51 -8.75
C CYS A 391 -7.27 -10.56 -9.85
N GLU A 392 -7.69 -10.46 -11.10
CA GLU A 392 -6.80 -10.48 -12.27
C GLU A 392 -5.68 -9.41 -12.23
N ASN A 393 -5.87 -8.32 -11.47
CA ASN A 393 -4.90 -7.24 -11.33
C ASN A 393 -3.91 -7.45 -10.17
N SER A 394 -4.11 -8.45 -9.31
CA SER A 394 -3.30 -8.66 -8.09
C SER A 394 -1.82 -8.82 -8.39
N GLY A 395 -1.46 -9.51 -9.48
CA GLY A 395 -0.08 -9.72 -9.86
C GLY A 395 0.68 -8.43 -10.19
N VAL A 396 0.09 -7.53 -10.99
CA VAL A 396 0.73 -6.25 -11.36
C VAL A 396 0.75 -5.27 -10.17
N ARG A 397 -0.23 -5.35 -9.27
CA ARG A 397 -0.24 -4.57 -8.02
C ARG A 397 0.88 -5.01 -7.08
N ALA A 398 1.16 -6.32 -6.99
CA ALA A 398 2.32 -6.84 -6.28
C ALA A 398 3.63 -6.26 -6.87
N MET A 399 3.81 -6.35 -8.19
CA MET A 399 4.98 -5.77 -8.86
C MET A 399 5.15 -4.28 -8.53
N TYR A 400 4.06 -3.52 -8.59
CA TYR A 400 4.07 -2.09 -8.27
C TYR A 400 4.59 -1.81 -6.85
N VAL A 401 4.03 -2.46 -5.83
CA VAL A 401 4.39 -2.14 -4.43
C VAL A 401 5.81 -2.57 -4.09
N PHE A 402 6.30 -3.66 -4.66
CA PHE A 402 7.69 -4.06 -4.48
C PHE A 402 8.67 -3.12 -5.20
N GLY A 403 8.30 -2.58 -6.36
CA GLY A 403 9.11 -1.64 -7.10
C GLY A 403 9.09 -0.21 -6.56
N GLU A 404 7.90 0.31 -6.27
CA GLU A 404 7.70 1.70 -5.86
C GLU A 404 7.94 1.92 -4.38
N HIS A 405 7.31 1.08 -3.56
CA HIS A 405 7.31 1.24 -2.10
C HIS A 405 8.29 0.31 -1.40
N LYS A 406 9.00 -0.53 -2.15
CA LYS A 406 9.89 -1.55 -1.59
C LYS A 406 9.19 -2.34 -0.47
N ALA A 407 7.94 -2.72 -0.73
CA ALA A 407 7.10 -3.40 0.26
C ALA A 407 7.79 -4.64 0.83
N ILE A 408 7.49 -4.96 2.09
CA ILE A 408 7.95 -6.18 2.75
C ILE A 408 7.25 -7.39 2.16
N GLY A 409 5.96 -7.24 1.85
CA GLY A 409 5.14 -8.30 1.30
C GLY A 409 3.82 -7.83 0.72
N PHE A 410 3.21 -8.73 -0.04
CA PHE A 410 1.88 -8.55 -0.63
C PHE A 410 1.14 -9.89 -0.58
N CYS A 411 -0.12 -9.88 -0.07
CA CYS A 411 -0.87 -11.10 0.20
C CYS A 411 -2.35 -10.92 -0.22
N PRO A 412 -2.77 -11.43 -1.38
CA PRO A 412 -4.20 -11.44 -1.74
C PRO A 412 -5.01 -12.33 -0.78
N PHE A 413 -6.19 -11.81 -0.37
CA PHE A 413 -7.11 -12.51 0.55
C PHE A 413 -7.89 -13.63 -0.14
N ALA A 414 -8.20 -14.67 0.64
CA ALA A 414 -8.97 -15.86 0.22
C ALA A 414 -8.45 -16.50 -1.08
N ILE A 415 -7.12 -16.48 -1.25
CA ILE A 415 -6.46 -17.01 -2.46
C ILE A 415 -6.76 -18.50 -2.66
N ASP A 416 -6.98 -19.27 -1.59
CA ASP A 416 -7.38 -20.68 -1.64
C ASP A 416 -8.73 -20.89 -2.35
N GLN A 417 -9.63 -19.91 -2.31
CA GLN A 417 -10.98 -19.96 -2.89
C GLN A 417 -11.14 -19.11 -4.15
N SER A 418 -10.12 -18.33 -4.52
CA SER A 418 -10.20 -17.43 -5.68
C SER A 418 -10.27 -18.17 -7.01
N ALA A 419 -10.77 -17.49 -8.05
CA ALA A 419 -10.90 -18.06 -9.39
C ALA A 419 -9.53 -18.42 -10.00
N PRO A 420 -9.46 -19.43 -10.88
CA PRO A 420 -8.19 -19.83 -11.51
C PRO A 420 -7.47 -18.69 -12.24
N ALA A 421 -8.20 -17.78 -12.89
CA ALA A 421 -7.62 -16.62 -13.58
C ALA A 421 -6.93 -15.66 -12.60
N ASP A 422 -7.55 -15.39 -11.44
CA ASP A 422 -7.00 -14.52 -10.40
C ASP A 422 -5.71 -15.13 -9.80
N LYS A 423 -5.76 -16.44 -9.49
CA LYS A 423 -4.59 -17.22 -9.04
C LYS A 423 -3.46 -17.19 -10.06
N ALA A 424 -3.77 -17.30 -11.36
CA ALA A 424 -2.78 -17.27 -12.44
C ALA A 424 -2.07 -15.91 -12.54
N SER A 425 -2.80 -14.80 -12.34
CA SER A 425 -2.21 -13.46 -12.29
C SER A 425 -1.17 -13.34 -11.16
N VAL A 426 -1.52 -13.79 -9.95
CA VAL A 426 -0.61 -13.80 -8.80
C VAL A 426 0.59 -14.68 -9.09
N SER A 427 0.37 -15.92 -9.52
CA SER A 427 1.42 -16.90 -9.81
C SER A 427 2.42 -16.41 -10.85
N GLY A 428 1.93 -15.80 -11.94
CA GLY A 428 2.78 -15.25 -13.00
C GLY A 428 3.70 -14.12 -12.52
N SER A 429 3.18 -13.20 -11.72
CA SER A 429 3.97 -12.10 -11.16
C SER A 429 4.90 -12.57 -10.04
N TYR A 430 4.49 -13.52 -9.20
CA TYR A 430 5.35 -14.08 -8.15
C TYR A 430 6.52 -14.87 -8.74
N ALA A 431 6.34 -15.54 -9.88
CA ALA A 431 7.43 -16.17 -10.61
C ALA A 431 8.49 -15.16 -11.10
N LEU A 432 8.09 -13.93 -11.47
CA LEU A 432 9.04 -12.85 -11.78
C LEU A 432 9.69 -12.29 -10.51
N LEU A 433 8.89 -11.99 -9.49
CA LEU A 433 9.39 -11.41 -8.24
C LEU A 433 10.38 -12.34 -7.54
N SER A 434 10.14 -13.65 -7.53
CA SER A 434 11.07 -14.64 -7.00
C SER A 434 12.42 -14.64 -7.72
N GLN A 435 12.45 -14.40 -9.04
CA GLN A 435 13.70 -14.23 -9.79
C GLN A 435 14.37 -12.88 -9.46
N LEU A 436 13.59 -11.82 -9.27
CA LEU A 436 14.12 -10.47 -8.98
C LEU A 436 14.56 -10.30 -7.52
N GLU A 437 14.15 -11.18 -6.62
CA GLU A 437 14.40 -11.09 -5.17
C GLU A 437 15.87 -10.86 -4.82
N PRO A 438 16.87 -11.58 -5.39
CA PRO A 438 18.28 -11.36 -5.09
C PRO A 438 18.75 -9.94 -5.43
N LEU A 439 18.23 -9.34 -6.51
CA LEU A 439 18.53 -7.98 -6.92
C LEU A 439 17.82 -6.96 -6.03
N LEU A 440 16.55 -7.18 -5.74
CA LEU A 440 15.74 -6.29 -4.91
C LEU A 440 16.24 -6.22 -3.46
N LEU A 441 16.77 -7.32 -2.93
CA LEU A 441 17.25 -7.42 -1.55
C LEU A 441 18.78 -7.26 -1.40
N GLY A 442 19.54 -7.24 -2.52
CA GLY A 442 20.99 -7.06 -2.50
C GLY A 442 21.77 -8.29 -2.03
N ASN A 443 21.74 -9.36 -2.85
CA ASN A 443 22.61 -10.57 -2.77
C ASN A 443 23.08 -10.99 -1.36
N GLY A 444 22.17 -11.18 -0.42
CA GLY A 444 22.32 -12.04 0.76
C GLY A 444 23.55 -11.93 1.67
N GLN A 445 24.43 -10.94 1.50
CA GLN A 445 25.70 -10.84 2.26
C GLN A 445 25.60 -10.07 3.59
N ARG A 446 24.40 -9.88 4.13
CA ARG A 446 24.25 -9.22 5.43
C ARG A 446 23.85 -10.23 6.49
N GLN A 447 24.69 -10.38 7.51
CA GLN A 447 24.26 -11.00 8.76
C GLN A 447 23.23 -10.11 9.42
N ALA A 448 22.03 -10.65 9.67
CA ALA A 448 21.05 -9.98 10.50
C ALA A 448 21.65 -9.69 11.90
N PRO A 449 21.28 -8.58 12.53
CA PRO A 449 21.64 -8.35 13.91
C PRO A 449 21.17 -9.55 14.75
N ALA A 450 22.08 -10.09 15.57
CA ALA A 450 21.79 -11.19 16.46
C ALA A 450 20.70 -10.77 17.46
N THR A 451 19.45 -11.07 17.15
CA THR A 451 18.34 -10.92 18.09
C THR A 451 18.22 -12.21 18.87
N THR A 452 18.39 -12.11 20.17
CA THR A 452 18.23 -13.24 21.09
C THR A 452 16.80 -13.77 20.97
N GLY A 453 16.64 -15.01 20.49
CA GLY A 453 15.43 -15.80 20.61
C GLY A 453 14.54 -15.95 19.38
N SER A 454 14.65 -15.13 18.32
CA SER A 454 13.90 -15.33 17.08
C SER A 454 14.81 -15.47 15.87
N LYS A 455 14.47 -16.39 14.97
CA LYS A 455 15.14 -16.56 13.69
C LYS A 455 14.55 -15.68 12.58
N ALA A 456 13.41 -15.05 12.83
CA ALA A 456 12.78 -14.07 11.95
C ALA A 456 12.85 -12.68 12.58
N CYS A 457 13.27 -11.67 11.82
CA CYS A 457 13.30 -10.28 12.26
C CYS A 457 13.04 -9.31 11.10
N LEU A 458 12.63 -8.09 11.44
CA LEU A 458 12.50 -6.99 10.50
C LEU A 458 13.84 -6.25 10.41
N ASP A 459 14.48 -6.27 9.23
CA ASP A 459 15.70 -5.53 8.95
C ASP A 459 15.36 -4.18 8.27
N ARG A 460 15.77 -3.09 8.89
CA ARG A 460 15.55 -1.71 8.43
C ARG A 460 16.79 -1.09 7.75
N SER A 461 17.73 -1.91 7.30
CA SER A 461 18.99 -1.42 6.69
C SER A 461 18.86 -0.84 5.28
N GLY A 462 17.66 -0.89 4.69
CA GLY A 462 17.34 -0.35 3.38
C GLY A 462 17.82 -1.20 2.19
N ARG A 463 17.28 -0.92 1.01
CA ARG A 463 17.64 -1.56 -0.26
C ARG A 463 18.52 -0.62 -1.07
N LYS A 464 19.54 -1.16 -1.77
CA LYS A 464 20.56 -0.35 -2.45
C LYS A 464 20.22 0.03 -3.89
N LEU A 465 19.49 -0.84 -4.62
CA LEU A 465 19.16 -0.57 -6.02
C LEU A 465 18.04 0.46 -6.14
N GLN A 466 18.19 1.31 -7.14
CA GLN A 466 17.13 2.23 -7.54
C GLN A 466 16.09 1.48 -8.35
N THR A 467 14.83 1.56 -7.89
CA THR A 467 13.70 0.88 -8.52
C THR A 467 12.53 1.84 -8.66
N TRP A 468 11.66 1.56 -9.62
CA TRP A 468 10.39 2.25 -9.82
C TRP A 468 9.30 1.24 -10.11
N GLY A 469 8.17 1.35 -9.42
CA GLY A 469 6.98 0.55 -9.66
C GLY A 469 6.10 1.21 -10.71
N LEU A 470 5.51 0.41 -11.57
CA LEU A 470 4.58 0.85 -12.60
C LEU A 470 3.23 0.20 -12.35
N LEU A 471 2.16 1.00 -12.40
CA LEU A 471 0.79 0.53 -12.34
C LEU A 471 -0.10 1.49 -13.14
N PHE A 472 -0.74 0.96 -14.15
CA PHE A 472 -1.53 1.70 -15.12
C PHE A 472 -2.90 1.10 -15.31
N ASP A 473 -3.88 1.97 -15.58
CA ASP A 473 -5.20 1.63 -16.10
C ASP A 473 -5.52 2.52 -17.32
N LYS A 474 -6.76 2.55 -17.76
CA LYS A 474 -7.16 3.39 -18.90
C LYS A 474 -7.10 4.89 -18.59
N THR A 475 -7.30 5.28 -17.34
CA THR A 475 -7.38 6.68 -16.90
C THR A 475 -6.03 7.25 -16.47
N ASP A 476 -5.21 6.42 -15.83
CA ASP A 476 -3.85 6.73 -15.38
C ASP A 476 -2.87 5.80 -16.11
N ASN A 477 -2.57 6.15 -17.36
CA ASN A 477 -1.92 5.26 -18.32
C ASN A 477 -0.50 5.65 -18.71
N GLU A 478 0.07 6.70 -18.11
CA GLU A 478 1.43 7.16 -18.37
C GLU A 478 2.14 7.62 -17.09
N ARG A 479 3.43 7.30 -16.99
CA ARG A 479 4.35 7.82 -15.96
C ARG A 479 5.65 8.26 -16.61
N ILE A 480 6.15 9.45 -16.24
CA ILE A 480 7.45 9.96 -16.63
C ILE A 480 8.43 9.84 -15.47
N ILE A 481 9.57 9.21 -15.71
CA ILE A 481 10.67 9.07 -14.76
C ILE A 481 11.87 9.85 -15.31
N THR A 482 12.53 10.62 -14.46
CA THR A 482 13.80 11.29 -14.80
C THR A 482 14.95 10.59 -14.07
N ASP A 483 15.98 10.18 -14.81
CA ASP A 483 17.16 9.49 -14.26
C ASP A 483 18.43 9.85 -15.05
N ASP A 484 19.43 10.44 -14.39
CA ASP A 484 20.74 10.77 -14.95
C ASP A 484 20.70 11.48 -16.34
N GLY A 485 19.77 12.42 -16.51
CA GLY A 485 19.59 13.15 -17.78
C GLY A 485 18.77 12.40 -18.83
N LEU A 486 18.23 11.24 -18.49
CA LEU A 486 17.22 10.52 -19.27
C LEU A 486 15.81 10.90 -18.83
N THR A 487 14.92 10.87 -19.79
CA THR A 487 13.46 10.83 -19.61
C THR A 487 12.99 9.45 -20.02
N ILE A 488 12.47 8.69 -19.07
CA ILE A 488 11.91 7.35 -19.28
C ILE A 488 10.39 7.50 -19.23
N THR A 489 9.74 7.32 -20.38
CA THR A 489 8.27 7.39 -20.48
C THR A 489 7.72 5.97 -20.44
N CYS A 490 6.95 5.66 -19.39
CA CYS A 490 6.33 4.37 -19.15
C CYS A 490 4.82 4.49 -19.37
N ARG A 491 4.23 3.55 -20.12
CA ARG A 491 2.81 3.60 -20.48
C ARG A 491 2.16 2.23 -20.41
N HIS A 492 0.84 2.22 -20.27
CA HIS A 492 0.06 1.01 -20.48
C HIS A 492 0.22 0.51 -21.94
N PHE A 493 0.27 -0.80 -22.13
CA PHE A 493 0.46 -1.40 -23.47
C PHE A 493 -0.61 -0.96 -24.48
N PHE A 494 -1.85 -0.80 -24.06
CA PHE A 494 -2.96 -0.37 -24.94
C PHE A 494 -2.93 1.12 -25.33
N THR A 495 -1.95 1.89 -24.91
CA THR A 495 -1.67 3.21 -25.50
C THR A 495 -1.05 3.09 -26.90
N LEU A 496 -0.69 1.87 -27.32
CA LEU A 496 -0.22 1.59 -28.69
C LEU A 496 -1.43 1.49 -29.60
N PRO A 497 -1.58 2.38 -30.62
CA PRO A 497 -2.83 2.54 -31.37
C PRO A 497 -3.18 1.35 -32.27
N TRP A 498 -2.23 0.48 -32.58
CA TRP A 498 -2.45 -0.70 -33.43
C TRP A 498 -3.02 -1.93 -32.72
N ASP A 499 -3.11 -1.94 -31.38
CA ASP A 499 -3.81 -3.01 -30.67
C ASP A 499 -5.32 -2.73 -30.65
N ALA A 500 -6.11 -3.65 -31.21
CA ALA A 500 -7.57 -3.49 -31.30
C ALA A 500 -8.24 -3.32 -29.91
N ARG A 501 -7.63 -3.87 -28.85
CA ARG A 501 -8.10 -3.74 -27.47
C ARG A 501 -7.89 -2.33 -26.88
N ALA A 502 -7.07 -1.49 -27.53
CA ALA A 502 -6.88 -0.09 -27.14
C ALA A 502 -8.20 0.71 -27.15
N ASN A 503 -9.16 0.31 -27.98
CA ASN A 503 -10.47 0.93 -28.10
C ASN A 503 -11.52 0.37 -27.12
N ALA A 504 -11.19 -0.65 -26.32
CA ALA A 504 -12.12 -1.22 -25.34
C ALA A 504 -12.48 -0.18 -24.26
N ASP A 505 -13.70 -0.25 -23.72
CA ASP A 505 -14.16 0.68 -22.68
C ASP A 505 -13.34 0.57 -21.39
N THR A 506 -12.89 -0.63 -21.06
CA THR A 506 -12.04 -0.91 -19.89
C THR A 506 -10.76 -1.62 -20.32
N TRP A 507 -9.67 -1.34 -19.59
CA TRP A 507 -8.42 -2.06 -19.72
C TRP A 507 -8.14 -2.84 -18.43
N PRO A 508 -7.60 -4.06 -18.50
CA PRO A 508 -6.98 -4.68 -17.33
C PRO A 508 -5.81 -3.80 -16.88
N GLU A 509 -5.48 -3.80 -15.60
CA GLU A 509 -4.30 -3.06 -15.15
C GLU A 509 -3.03 -3.65 -15.78
N GLY A 510 -2.13 -2.78 -16.23
CA GLY A 510 -0.76 -3.10 -16.64
C GLY A 510 0.21 -2.60 -15.58
N GLY A 511 1.30 -3.33 -15.35
CA GLY A 511 2.25 -2.89 -14.34
C GLY A 511 3.54 -3.68 -14.32
N GLY A 512 4.49 -3.20 -13.51
CA GLY A 512 5.80 -3.84 -13.41
C GLY A 512 6.80 -3.08 -12.56
N ILE A 513 8.07 -3.46 -12.71
CA ILE A 513 9.21 -2.88 -12.02
C ILE A 513 10.27 -2.50 -13.05
N ILE A 514 10.83 -1.30 -12.93
CA ILE A 514 12.09 -0.93 -13.54
C ILE A 514 13.18 -0.99 -12.48
N ILE A 515 14.30 -1.65 -12.78
CA ILE A 515 15.48 -1.72 -11.91
C ILE A 515 16.66 -1.13 -12.67
N LYS A 516 17.32 -0.12 -12.09
CA LYS A 516 18.57 0.42 -12.63
C LYS A 516 19.74 -0.44 -12.18
N LEU A 517 20.43 -1.06 -13.14
CA LEU A 517 21.63 -1.85 -12.88
C LEU A 517 22.89 -0.96 -12.87
N ALA A 518 22.97 -0.05 -13.85
CA ALA A 518 24.03 0.91 -14.02
C ALA A 518 23.56 2.08 -14.90
N LYS A 519 24.42 3.06 -15.20
CA LYS A 519 24.11 4.09 -16.18
C LYS A 519 23.77 3.44 -17.55
N ASN A 520 22.63 3.81 -18.13
CA ASN A 520 22.14 3.30 -19.41
C ASN A 520 21.92 1.77 -19.43
N ASP A 521 21.57 1.18 -18.29
CA ASP A 521 21.45 -0.27 -18.12
C ASP A 521 20.32 -0.61 -17.15
N TYR A 522 19.23 -1.22 -17.67
CA TYR A 522 17.98 -1.41 -16.92
C TYR A 522 17.42 -2.81 -17.10
N LEU A 523 16.79 -3.34 -16.03
CA LEU A 523 15.83 -4.42 -16.13
C LEU A 523 14.41 -3.86 -16.09
N ILE A 524 13.53 -4.42 -16.91
CA ILE A 524 12.10 -4.11 -16.93
C ILE A 524 11.36 -5.42 -16.79
N ALA A 525 10.60 -5.58 -15.72
CA ALA A 525 9.80 -6.78 -15.49
C ALA A 525 8.34 -6.40 -15.29
N GLY A 526 7.42 -7.18 -15.85
CA GLY A 526 5.99 -6.86 -15.68
C GLY A 526 5.09 -7.51 -16.70
N ASN A 527 3.91 -6.88 -16.87
CA ASN A 527 2.83 -7.28 -17.75
C ASN A 527 2.09 -6.03 -18.25
N GLY A 528 1.81 -5.93 -19.55
CA GLY A 528 0.99 -4.86 -20.12
C GLY A 528 1.64 -3.47 -20.13
N ILE A 529 2.96 -3.35 -20.33
CA ILE A 529 3.70 -2.10 -20.25
C ILE A 529 4.56 -1.81 -21.48
N VAL A 530 4.75 -0.53 -21.76
CA VAL A 530 5.67 0.01 -22.80
C VAL A 530 6.57 1.05 -22.16
N VAL A 531 7.87 0.96 -22.42
CA VAL A 531 8.89 1.88 -21.89
C VAL A 531 9.71 2.45 -23.04
N THR A 532 9.77 3.78 -23.12
CA THR A 532 10.57 4.51 -24.10
C THR A 532 11.62 5.36 -23.39
N PHE A 533 12.75 5.56 -24.06
CA PHE A 533 13.89 6.28 -23.51
C PHE A 533 14.28 7.44 -24.44
N GLN A 534 14.47 8.62 -23.86
CA GLN A 534 14.94 9.82 -24.54
C GLN A 534 15.93 10.54 -23.62
N THR A 535 16.83 11.36 -24.19
CA THR A 535 17.50 12.34 -23.33
C THR A 535 16.49 13.41 -22.90
N SER A 536 16.72 14.07 -21.77
CA SER A 536 15.87 15.20 -21.36
C SER A 536 15.86 16.32 -22.40
N THR A 537 16.97 16.46 -23.16
CA THR A 537 17.06 17.40 -24.28
C THR A 537 16.20 16.98 -25.48
N GLU A 538 16.19 15.67 -25.83
CA GLU A 538 15.28 15.15 -26.87
C GLU A 538 13.82 15.41 -26.48
N LYS A 539 13.46 15.10 -25.25
CA LYS A 539 12.09 15.29 -24.76
C LYS A 539 11.65 16.76 -24.79
N ALA A 540 12.54 17.67 -24.38
CA ALA A 540 12.28 19.12 -24.42
C ALA A 540 12.16 19.70 -25.84
N GLN A 541 12.78 19.05 -26.85
CA GLN A 541 12.75 19.47 -28.26
C GLN A 541 11.76 18.65 -29.11
N GLU A 542 11.03 17.73 -28.48
CA GLU A 542 10.03 16.90 -29.16
C GLU A 542 8.87 17.77 -29.67
N GLU A 543 8.66 17.76 -31.00
CA GLU A 543 7.44 18.32 -31.55
C GLU A 543 6.27 17.40 -31.23
N GLN A 544 5.13 17.98 -30.86
CA GLN A 544 3.89 17.22 -30.71
C GLN A 544 3.52 16.60 -32.07
N ARG A 545 3.72 15.30 -32.18
CA ARG A 545 3.32 14.52 -33.35
C ARG A 545 2.19 13.58 -32.95
N THR A 546 1.13 13.57 -33.73
CA THR A 546 0.06 12.58 -33.60
C THR A 546 0.51 11.29 -34.28
N LEU A 547 0.35 10.14 -33.65
CA LEU A 547 0.59 8.84 -34.28
C LEU A 547 -0.67 8.42 -35.05
N GLY A 548 -0.49 7.91 -36.28
CA GLY A 548 -1.54 7.25 -37.03
C GLY A 548 -1.84 5.85 -36.52
N GLU A 549 -2.91 5.23 -37.02
CA GLU A 549 -3.30 3.86 -36.70
C GLU A 549 -2.21 2.83 -37.01
N ASP A 550 -1.33 3.16 -37.97
CA ASP A 550 -0.15 2.37 -38.35
C ASP A 550 1.05 2.55 -37.39
N GLY A 551 0.92 3.39 -36.36
CA GLY A 551 1.98 3.69 -35.38
C GLY A 551 3.07 4.64 -35.91
N PHE A 552 2.93 5.19 -37.12
CA PHE A 552 3.83 6.23 -37.62
C PHE A 552 3.30 7.63 -37.31
N ALA A 553 4.23 8.57 -37.16
CA ALA A 553 3.86 9.97 -36.95
C ALA A 553 3.14 10.52 -38.21
N THR A 554 1.90 10.97 -38.02
CA THR A 554 1.19 11.71 -39.07
C THR A 554 1.74 13.12 -39.17
N ALA A 555 1.95 13.59 -40.39
CA ALA A 555 2.18 15.02 -40.62
C ALA A 555 0.95 15.77 -40.10
N GLY A 556 1.17 16.73 -39.20
CA GLY A 556 0.07 17.48 -38.58
C GLY A 556 -0.90 18.00 -39.64
N SER A 557 -2.19 17.82 -39.41
CA SER A 557 -3.31 18.12 -40.30
C SER A 557 -3.54 19.62 -40.57
N ASN A 558 -2.59 20.48 -40.24
CA ASN A 558 -2.61 21.88 -40.64
C ASN A 558 -2.00 22.01 -42.03
N GLY A 559 -2.85 21.86 -43.06
CA GLY A 559 -2.54 22.04 -44.49
C GLY A 559 -1.99 23.41 -44.88
N GLN A 560 -1.14 24.00 -44.09
CA GLN A 560 -0.32 25.13 -44.46
C GLN A 560 1.10 24.63 -44.73
N SER A 561 1.42 24.48 -46.00
CA SER A 561 2.77 24.28 -46.56
C SER A 561 3.66 25.52 -46.35
N GLY A 562 3.76 25.96 -45.08
CA GLY A 562 4.77 26.92 -44.68
C GLY A 562 5.99 26.16 -44.19
N LYS A 563 7.15 26.26 -44.85
CA LYS A 563 8.45 25.88 -44.32
C LYS A 563 8.67 26.64 -43.01
N LYS A 564 8.17 26.15 -41.86
CA LYS A 564 8.69 26.58 -40.55
C LYS A 564 10.19 26.27 -40.59
N ALA A 565 11.03 27.26 -40.33
CA ALA A 565 12.44 27.04 -40.12
C ALA A 565 12.60 25.94 -39.07
N ALA A 566 13.03 24.76 -39.50
CA ALA A 566 13.23 23.64 -38.57
C ALA A 566 14.29 24.05 -37.56
N THR A 567 13.93 24.10 -36.29
CA THR A 567 14.91 24.33 -35.23
C THR A 567 15.87 23.15 -35.25
N ARG A 568 17.15 23.43 -35.49
CA ARG A 568 18.17 22.39 -35.55
C ARG A 568 18.28 21.72 -34.19
N PHE A 569 18.12 20.40 -34.17
CA PHE A 569 18.33 19.62 -32.97
C PHE A 569 19.75 19.84 -32.42
N LYS A 570 19.85 20.06 -31.12
CA LYS A 570 21.12 20.25 -30.39
C LYS A 570 21.15 19.30 -29.21
N GLY A 571 22.19 18.50 -29.13
CA GLY A 571 22.40 17.58 -28.02
C GLY A 571 22.69 16.15 -28.49
N LYS A 572 22.83 15.26 -27.55
CA LYS A 572 22.94 13.82 -27.77
C LYS A 572 21.57 13.17 -27.75
N ARG A 573 21.43 12.11 -28.50
CA ARG A 573 20.25 11.25 -28.49
C ARG A 573 20.54 9.94 -27.79
N ILE A 574 19.47 9.24 -27.33
CA ILE A 574 19.54 7.90 -26.80
C ILE A 574 18.96 6.92 -27.82
N GLY A 575 19.67 5.81 -28.01
CA GLY A 575 19.20 4.64 -28.73
C GLY A 575 19.16 3.41 -27.83
N ILE A 576 18.30 2.46 -28.19
CA ILE A 576 18.28 1.14 -27.57
C ILE A 576 19.28 0.25 -28.29
N GLY A 577 20.34 -0.17 -27.60
CA GLY A 577 21.35 -1.07 -28.15
C GLY A 577 20.83 -2.50 -28.29
N TYR A 578 20.15 -2.96 -27.25
CA TYR A 578 19.40 -4.21 -27.28
C TYR A 578 18.28 -4.27 -26.25
N VAL A 579 17.30 -5.12 -26.54
CA VAL A 579 16.27 -5.58 -25.62
C VAL A 579 16.36 -7.11 -25.61
N ASP A 580 16.82 -7.67 -24.50
CA ASP A 580 16.96 -9.12 -24.34
C ASP A 580 15.94 -9.64 -23.32
N GLN A 581 15.17 -10.65 -23.67
CA GLN A 581 14.41 -11.40 -22.71
C GLN A 581 15.40 -12.23 -21.88
N VAL A 582 15.28 -12.14 -20.56
CA VAL A 582 16.23 -12.79 -19.63
C VAL A 582 15.48 -13.49 -18.48
N SER A 583 16.21 -14.35 -17.78
CA SER A 583 15.85 -14.84 -16.45
C SER A 583 16.95 -14.45 -15.45
N ILE A 584 16.60 -14.42 -14.17
CA ILE A 584 17.56 -14.14 -13.09
C ILE A 584 17.68 -15.41 -12.25
N ASP A 585 18.92 -15.86 -12.03
CA ASP A 585 19.15 -17.03 -11.18
C ASP A 585 19.18 -16.63 -9.69
N LYS A 586 19.21 -17.63 -8.79
CA LYS A 586 19.20 -17.45 -7.34
C LYS A 586 20.37 -16.60 -6.80
N ASP A 587 21.45 -16.49 -7.57
CA ASP A 587 22.63 -15.69 -7.21
C ASP A 587 22.56 -14.26 -7.80
N GLY A 588 21.45 -13.90 -8.47
CA GLY A 588 21.22 -12.62 -9.09
C GLY A 588 21.86 -12.43 -10.47
N ASN A 589 22.37 -13.51 -11.10
CA ASN A 589 22.99 -13.43 -12.40
C ASN A 589 21.94 -13.43 -13.52
N ILE A 590 22.14 -12.54 -14.50
CA ILE A 590 21.28 -12.44 -15.67
C ILE A 590 21.60 -13.55 -16.65
N ARG A 591 20.59 -14.32 -17.04
CA ARG A 591 20.65 -15.40 -18.01
C ARG A 591 19.88 -15.03 -19.27
N TYR A 592 20.58 -14.94 -20.40
CA TYR A 592 20.00 -14.63 -21.71
C TYR A 592 19.06 -15.75 -22.16
N ILE A 593 17.90 -15.36 -22.70
CA ILE A 593 16.91 -16.25 -23.32
C ILE A 593 16.86 -15.97 -24.82
N ARG A 594 16.52 -14.74 -25.21
CA ARG A 594 16.46 -14.33 -26.63
C ARG A 594 16.52 -12.81 -26.76
N ARG A 595 16.78 -12.33 -27.98
CA ARG A 595 16.79 -10.91 -28.32
C ARG A 595 15.48 -10.47 -28.96
N ASP A 596 14.90 -9.40 -28.41
CA ASP A 596 13.61 -8.81 -28.81
C ASP A 596 13.78 -7.47 -29.58
N ASN A 597 14.83 -7.34 -30.42
CA ASN A 597 15.12 -6.09 -31.16
C ASN A 597 14.25 -5.88 -32.43
N GLY A 598 13.47 -6.87 -32.85
CA GLY A 598 12.61 -6.81 -34.02
C GLY A 598 11.22 -6.24 -33.72
N ASP A 599 10.20 -6.98 -34.14
CA ASP A 599 8.79 -6.59 -33.97
C ASP A 599 8.42 -6.35 -32.51
N GLN A 600 9.02 -7.10 -31.58
CA GLN A 600 8.76 -7.01 -30.16
C GLN A 600 9.16 -5.65 -29.56
N SER A 601 10.14 -4.97 -30.13
CA SER A 601 10.60 -3.64 -29.70
C SER A 601 10.30 -2.54 -30.72
N HIS A 602 9.50 -2.84 -31.75
CA HIS A 602 9.24 -1.94 -32.86
C HIS A 602 10.57 -1.40 -33.47
N GLN A 603 11.45 -2.33 -33.81
CA GLN A 603 12.82 -2.09 -34.34
C GLN A 603 13.64 -1.17 -33.40
N GLY A 604 13.63 -1.44 -32.10
CA GLY A 604 14.41 -0.73 -31.09
C GLY A 604 13.87 0.65 -30.69
N ARG A 605 12.59 0.95 -30.92
CA ARG A 605 12.00 2.22 -30.50
C ARG A 605 11.54 2.22 -29.04
N HIS A 606 11.17 1.05 -28.49
CA HIS A 606 10.76 0.90 -27.09
C HIS A 606 10.98 -0.52 -26.60
N ALA A 607 11.04 -0.70 -25.29
CA ALA A 607 10.88 -2.00 -24.64
C ALA A 607 9.40 -2.19 -24.29
N ARG A 608 8.82 -3.36 -24.58
CA ARG A 608 7.40 -3.62 -24.30
C ARG A 608 7.14 -5.05 -23.86
N ILE A 609 6.14 -5.19 -23.02
CA ILE A 609 5.59 -6.48 -22.57
C ILE A 609 4.09 -6.43 -22.83
N SER A 610 3.57 -7.36 -23.60
CA SER A 610 2.14 -7.38 -23.96
C SER A 610 1.27 -7.72 -22.74
N VAL A 611 0.01 -7.30 -22.79
CA VAL A 611 -0.98 -7.71 -21.78
C VAL A 611 -1.17 -9.23 -21.84
N GLY A 612 -1.07 -9.89 -20.68
CA GLY A 612 -1.14 -11.34 -20.54
C GLY A 612 0.23 -12.05 -20.58
N GLU A 613 1.33 -11.31 -20.83
CA GLU A 613 2.68 -11.84 -20.78
C GLU A 613 3.39 -11.39 -19.51
N ASN A 614 4.11 -12.32 -18.85
CA ASN A 614 4.99 -12.03 -17.73
C ASN A 614 6.44 -12.24 -18.17
N LYS A 615 7.24 -11.18 -18.23
CA LYS A 615 8.62 -11.21 -18.76
C LYS A 615 9.56 -10.32 -17.96
N ILE A 616 10.85 -10.64 -18.04
CA ILE A 616 11.95 -9.76 -17.64
C ILE A 616 12.75 -9.41 -18.90
N LEU A 617 12.89 -8.12 -19.15
CA LEU A 617 13.67 -7.57 -20.26
C LEU A 617 14.92 -6.89 -19.71
N HIS A 618 16.08 -7.18 -20.29
CA HIS A 618 17.32 -6.45 -20.07
C HIS A 618 17.50 -5.44 -21.21
N VAL A 619 17.57 -4.18 -20.88
CA VAL A 619 17.64 -3.07 -21.85
C VAL A 619 18.95 -2.34 -21.69
N LYS A 620 19.76 -2.33 -22.74
CA LYS A 620 20.99 -1.56 -22.81
C LYS A 620 20.82 -0.38 -23.76
N LEU A 621 21.13 0.80 -23.26
CA LEU A 621 21.05 2.06 -24.03
C LEU A 621 22.44 2.52 -24.48
N TYR A 622 22.49 3.34 -25.54
CA TYR A 622 23.68 4.02 -25.98
C TYR A 622 23.39 5.46 -26.41
N GLU A 623 24.37 6.35 -26.26
CA GLU A 623 24.29 7.73 -26.70
C GLU A 623 24.89 7.88 -28.13
N TYR A 624 24.28 8.71 -28.98
CA TYR A 624 24.78 9.04 -30.31
C TYR A 624 24.49 10.50 -30.70
#